data_3decf6800cde05e5d1da8420c1c4d0e8
#
_entry.id   3decf6800cde05e5d1da8420c1c4d0e8
#
_cell.length_a   1.000
_cell.length_b   1.000
_cell.length_c   1.000
_cell.angle_alpha   90.00
_cell.angle_beta   90.00
_cell.angle_gamma   90.00
#
_symmetry.space_group_name_H-M   'P 1'
#
loop_
_entity.id
_entity.type
_entity.pdbx_description
1 polymer ?
#
loop_
_entity_poly.entity_id
_entity_poly.type
_entity_poly.pdbx_seq_one_letter_code
_entity_poly.pdbx_strand_id
1 'polypeptide(L)'
;RKGTPTQFSEHAKYLASRGMFVFQADYRTIEQDSVTPFESVSDGKSAIRWVRRNARFLGIDPDRIASAGGSAGGHIAAACGTLTGLDETYEDISVSSVPDAMVLFNPVYDNGPTGYGYNLFGERYTEISPLHNIRRGVPPAIVFLGTMDKNIPVATAEDFKHRMEKAGSRSELFLYEGQGHGFFNFNRGYTMYSTTLYETDQIGRAHV
;
A
#
# COMPACT_ATOMS: atom_id res chain seq x y z
N ARG A 1 0.58 9.85 14.09
CA ARG A 1 1.42 8.65 14.07
C ARG A 1 2.64 8.95 13.24
N LYS A 2 3.81 8.51 13.70
CA LYS A 2 5.09 8.80 13.04
C LYS A 2 5.35 7.76 11.96
N GLY A 3 5.52 8.20 10.72
CA GLY A 3 6.13 7.46 9.63
C GLY A 3 7.34 8.23 9.13
N THR A 4 8.24 7.54 8.44
CA THR A 4 9.36 8.21 7.75
C THR A 4 9.62 7.49 6.44
N PRO A 5 9.95 8.22 5.36
CA PRO A 5 10.30 7.60 4.08
C PRO A 5 11.49 6.63 4.20
N THR A 6 12.33 6.82 5.22
CA THR A 6 13.55 6.03 5.44
C THR A 6 13.25 4.58 5.87
N GLN A 7 12.03 4.25 6.30
CA GLN A 7 11.65 2.87 6.67
C GLN A 7 11.96 1.88 5.55
N PHE A 8 11.73 2.25 4.31
CA PHE A 8 11.92 1.39 3.14
C PHE A 8 13.21 1.65 2.36
N SER A 9 14.18 2.40 2.93
CA SER A 9 15.42 2.74 2.22
C SER A 9 16.21 1.51 1.75
N GLU A 10 16.29 0.46 2.57
CA GLU A 10 17.00 -0.76 2.16
C GLU A 10 16.22 -1.56 1.11
N HIS A 11 14.87 -1.58 1.17
CA HIS A 11 14.03 -2.14 0.11
C HIS A 11 14.23 -1.35 -1.19
N ALA A 12 14.22 -0.03 -1.12
CA ALA A 12 14.41 0.84 -2.27
C ALA A 12 15.75 0.60 -2.97
N LYS A 13 16.85 0.49 -2.21
CA LYS A 13 18.18 0.18 -2.75
C LYS A 13 18.21 -1.15 -3.49
N TYR A 14 17.61 -2.19 -2.89
CA TYR A 14 17.55 -3.50 -3.54
C TYR A 14 16.73 -3.46 -4.83
N LEU A 15 15.50 -2.94 -4.78
CA LEU A 15 14.64 -2.88 -5.96
C LEU A 15 15.24 -2.02 -7.07
N ALA A 16 15.91 -0.92 -6.71
CA ALA A 16 16.66 -0.12 -7.67
C ALA A 16 17.81 -0.91 -8.32
N SER A 17 18.53 -1.74 -7.56
CA SER A 17 19.57 -2.63 -8.11
C SER A 17 19.01 -3.69 -9.07
N ARG A 18 17.70 -3.93 -9.01
CA ARG A 18 16.97 -4.84 -9.91
C ARG A 18 16.40 -4.13 -11.15
N GLY A 19 16.70 -2.84 -11.33
CA GLY A 19 16.30 -2.04 -12.49
C GLY A 19 14.96 -1.30 -12.32
N MET A 20 14.44 -1.21 -11.10
CA MET A 20 13.23 -0.45 -10.81
C MET A 20 13.55 1.00 -10.41
N PHE A 21 12.73 1.95 -10.83
CA PHE A 21 12.72 3.27 -10.24
C PHE A 21 11.90 3.23 -8.94
N VAL A 22 12.47 3.66 -7.83
CA VAL A 22 11.82 3.63 -6.52
C VAL A 22 11.69 5.04 -5.96
N PHE A 23 10.46 5.46 -5.72
CA PHE A 23 10.12 6.76 -5.13
C PHE A 23 9.68 6.52 -3.69
N GLN A 24 10.41 7.08 -2.73
CA GLN A 24 10.05 7.06 -1.31
C GLN A 24 9.25 8.33 -1.01
N ALA A 25 7.94 8.24 -1.20
CA ALA A 25 7.04 9.37 -0.94
C ALA A 25 6.85 9.59 0.56
N ASP A 26 6.93 10.85 0.98
CA ASP A 26 6.43 11.30 2.27
C ASP A 26 4.97 11.74 2.13
N TYR A 27 4.23 11.72 3.23
CA TYR A 27 2.84 12.13 3.26
C TYR A 27 2.51 12.83 4.57
N ARG A 28 1.56 13.74 4.52
CA ARG A 28 1.07 14.47 5.70
C ARG A 28 0.48 13.51 6.74
N THR A 29 0.73 13.80 8.00
CA THR A 29 0.29 12.97 9.13
C THR A 29 -0.41 13.80 10.21
N ILE A 30 -1.22 13.14 11.05
CA ILE A 30 -1.90 13.79 12.18
C ILE A 30 -0.90 14.46 13.13
N GLU A 31 0.21 13.81 13.41
CA GLU A 31 1.17 14.29 14.42
C GLU A 31 2.05 15.45 13.91
N GLN A 32 2.38 15.46 12.64
CA GLN A 32 3.29 16.46 12.05
C GLN A 32 2.55 17.63 11.42
N ASP A 33 1.39 17.35 10.81
CA ASP A 33 0.71 18.30 9.93
C ASP A 33 -0.70 18.63 10.40
N SER A 34 -1.17 17.99 11.49
CA SER A 34 -2.52 18.16 12.04
C SER A 34 -3.64 17.86 11.03
N VAL A 35 -3.39 16.95 10.11
CA VAL A 35 -4.34 16.50 9.08
C VAL A 35 -4.99 15.16 9.45
N THR A 36 -6.04 14.78 8.75
CA THR A 36 -6.68 13.48 8.88
C THR A 36 -6.04 12.46 7.92
N PRO A 37 -6.31 11.15 8.07
CA PRO A 37 -5.83 10.15 7.11
C PRO A 37 -6.38 10.33 5.68
N PHE A 38 -7.41 11.12 5.47
CA PHE A 38 -7.90 11.44 4.12
C PHE A 38 -6.85 12.20 3.32
N GLU A 39 -6.23 13.22 3.93
CA GLU A 39 -5.15 13.97 3.29
C GLU A 39 -3.92 13.09 3.04
N SER A 40 -3.63 12.15 3.94
CA SER A 40 -2.54 11.18 3.72
C SER A 40 -2.78 10.31 2.47
N VAL A 41 -4.03 9.92 2.21
CA VAL A 41 -4.41 9.19 0.98
C VAL A 41 -4.31 10.10 -0.25
N SER A 42 -4.75 11.36 -0.14
CA SER A 42 -4.58 12.35 -1.22
C SER A 42 -3.13 12.52 -1.63
N ASP A 43 -2.21 12.58 -0.65
CA ASP A 43 -0.77 12.66 -0.89
C ASP A 43 -0.23 11.42 -1.65
N GLY A 44 -0.68 10.22 -1.25
CA GLY A 44 -0.32 8.99 -1.96
C GLY A 44 -0.80 8.98 -3.40
N LYS A 45 -2.02 9.43 -3.64
CA LYS A 45 -2.60 9.57 -4.99
C LYS A 45 -1.83 10.60 -5.82
N SER A 46 -1.50 11.74 -5.21
CA SER A 46 -0.68 12.79 -5.83
C SER A 46 0.70 12.27 -6.23
N ALA A 47 1.34 11.46 -5.39
CA ALA A 47 2.64 10.86 -5.69
C ALA A 47 2.58 9.95 -6.92
N ILE A 48 1.60 9.05 -7.00
CA ILE A 48 1.41 8.16 -8.18
C ILE A 48 1.13 9.00 -9.43
N ARG A 49 0.25 9.98 -9.34
CA ARG A 49 -0.09 10.87 -10.46
C ARG A 49 1.12 11.64 -10.95
N TRP A 50 1.94 12.16 -10.02
CA TRP A 50 3.17 12.85 -10.37
C TRP A 50 4.15 11.94 -11.11
N VAL A 51 4.36 10.71 -10.64
CA VAL A 51 5.23 9.72 -11.29
C VAL A 51 4.72 9.41 -12.69
N ARG A 52 3.43 9.11 -12.85
CA ARG A 52 2.81 8.79 -14.14
C ARG A 52 2.90 9.94 -15.14
N ARG A 53 2.64 11.17 -14.68
CA ARG A 53 2.74 12.39 -15.51
C ARG A 53 4.16 12.63 -16.00
N ASN A 54 5.16 12.30 -15.20
CA ASN A 54 6.57 12.50 -15.53
C ASN A 54 7.25 11.25 -16.11
N ALA A 55 6.50 10.19 -16.40
CA ALA A 55 7.03 8.89 -16.83
C ALA A 55 7.99 8.99 -18.02
N ARG A 56 7.63 9.78 -19.05
CA ARG A 56 8.48 10.02 -20.22
C ARG A 56 9.82 10.66 -19.86
N PHE A 57 9.81 11.67 -18.97
CA PHE A 57 11.03 12.34 -18.51
C PHE A 57 11.90 11.43 -17.65
N LEU A 58 11.26 10.58 -16.83
CA LEU A 58 11.92 9.63 -15.94
C LEU A 58 12.42 8.38 -16.69
N GLY A 59 11.97 8.16 -17.93
CA GLY A 59 12.33 6.95 -18.69
C GLY A 59 11.67 5.67 -18.16
N ILE A 60 10.48 5.79 -17.56
CA ILE A 60 9.71 4.67 -17.01
C ILE A 60 8.40 4.45 -17.79
N ASP A 61 7.85 3.25 -17.64
CA ASP A 61 6.57 2.90 -18.23
C ASP A 61 5.42 3.43 -17.34
N PRO A 62 4.53 4.29 -17.85
CA PRO A 62 3.41 4.83 -17.07
C PRO A 62 2.35 3.79 -16.68
N ASP A 63 2.33 2.64 -17.35
CA ASP A 63 1.36 1.55 -17.12
C ASP A 63 1.97 0.43 -16.24
N ARG A 64 3.11 0.72 -15.57
CA ARG A 64 3.83 -0.22 -14.69
C ARG A 64 4.26 0.44 -13.40
N ILE A 65 3.33 1.07 -12.71
CA ILE A 65 3.57 1.76 -11.44
C ILE A 65 2.92 0.98 -10.30
N ALA A 66 3.73 0.48 -9.38
CA ALA A 66 3.23 -0.18 -8.17
C ALA A 66 3.22 0.78 -6.97
N SER A 67 2.15 0.72 -6.18
CA SER A 67 2.15 1.32 -4.84
C SER A 67 2.63 0.30 -3.81
N ALA A 68 3.45 0.74 -2.86
CA ALA A 68 3.94 -0.13 -1.79
C ALA A 68 3.93 0.59 -0.44
N GLY A 69 3.73 -0.18 0.64
CA GLY A 69 3.79 0.41 1.97
C GLY A 69 3.54 -0.59 3.10
N GLY A 70 3.93 -0.19 4.31
CA GLY A 70 3.74 -0.97 5.53
C GLY A 70 2.80 -0.27 6.52
N SER A 71 1.93 -1.04 7.19
CA SER A 71 1.01 -0.54 8.21
C SER A 71 0.15 0.63 7.71
N ALA A 72 0.31 1.84 8.23
CA ALA A 72 -0.37 3.04 7.74
C ALA A 72 0.01 3.37 6.28
N GLY A 73 1.29 3.21 5.88
CA GLY A 73 1.71 3.33 4.48
C GLY A 73 1.09 2.25 3.59
N GLY A 74 0.88 1.05 4.13
CA GLY A 74 0.13 -0.02 3.47
C GLY A 74 -1.36 0.32 3.28
N HIS A 75 -1.96 1.06 4.24
CA HIS A 75 -3.29 1.63 4.08
C HIS A 75 -3.34 2.59 2.89
N ILE A 76 -2.41 3.55 2.82
CA ILE A 76 -2.35 4.53 1.72
C ILE A 76 -2.16 3.81 0.38
N ALA A 77 -1.22 2.85 0.33
CA ALA A 77 -0.96 2.08 -0.89
C ALA A 77 -2.20 1.31 -1.38
N ALA A 78 -2.93 0.66 -0.47
CA ALA A 78 -4.18 -0.04 -0.77
C ALA A 78 -5.31 0.94 -1.15
N ALA A 79 -5.41 2.06 -0.44
CA ALA A 79 -6.40 3.11 -0.71
C ALA A 79 -6.25 3.71 -2.12
N CYS A 80 -5.02 3.94 -2.58
CA CYS A 80 -4.75 4.41 -3.95
C CYS A 80 -5.32 3.46 -5.02
N GLY A 81 -5.32 2.15 -4.76
CA GLY A 81 -5.87 1.15 -5.69
C GLY A 81 -7.36 0.92 -5.55
N THR A 82 -7.96 1.17 -4.39
CA THR A 82 -9.34 0.79 -4.10
C THR A 82 -10.31 1.95 -4.01
N LEU A 83 -9.86 3.12 -3.53
CA LEU A 83 -10.73 4.28 -3.33
C LEU A 83 -10.88 5.13 -4.58
N THR A 84 -12.09 5.65 -4.78
CA THR A 84 -12.38 6.72 -5.74
C THR A 84 -12.45 8.07 -5.01
N GLY A 85 -12.16 9.15 -5.71
CA GLY A 85 -12.10 10.48 -5.11
C GLY A 85 -10.85 10.67 -4.25
N LEU A 86 -10.91 11.57 -3.29
CA LEU A 86 -9.76 11.99 -2.45
C LEU A 86 -8.56 12.51 -3.27
N ASP A 87 -8.84 13.09 -4.42
CA ASP A 87 -7.85 13.75 -5.25
C ASP A 87 -7.72 15.21 -4.83
N GLU A 88 -6.52 15.77 -4.90
CA GLU A 88 -6.32 17.19 -4.63
C GLU A 88 -7.00 18.06 -5.72
N THR A 89 -7.66 19.12 -5.29
CA THR A 89 -8.54 19.93 -6.15
C THR A 89 -7.81 20.67 -7.28
N TYR A 90 -6.51 20.86 -7.13
CA TYR A 90 -5.65 21.56 -8.11
C TYR A 90 -4.96 20.61 -9.11
N GLU A 91 -5.16 19.31 -8.97
CA GLU A 91 -4.51 18.31 -9.84
C GLU A 91 -5.31 18.01 -11.11
N ASP A 92 -4.58 17.66 -12.14
CA ASP A 92 -5.15 17.16 -13.39
C ASP A 92 -5.58 15.70 -13.22
N ILE A 93 -6.86 15.49 -12.93
CA ILE A 93 -7.46 14.16 -12.72
C ILE A 93 -7.54 13.32 -14.00
N SER A 94 -7.22 13.85 -15.16
CA SER A 94 -7.12 13.05 -16.40
C SER A 94 -5.92 12.10 -16.36
N VAL A 95 -4.92 12.40 -15.52
CA VAL A 95 -3.80 11.50 -15.20
C VAL A 95 -4.19 10.62 -14.03
N SER A 96 -4.25 9.32 -14.23
CA SER A 96 -4.68 8.36 -13.21
C SER A 96 -3.73 8.33 -12.00
N SER A 97 -4.31 8.33 -10.79
CA SER A 97 -3.62 8.06 -9.52
C SER A 97 -3.73 6.60 -9.07
N VAL A 98 -4.40 5.74 -9.85
CA VAL A 98 -4.53 4.32 -9.52
C VAL A 98 -3.24 3.60 -9.90
N PRO A 99 -2.60 2.83 -9.00
CA PRO A 99 -1.42 2.05 -9.34
C PRO A 99 -1.80 0.86 -10.23
N ASP A 100 -0.81 0.24 -10.86
CA ASP A 100 -1.02 -0.95 -11.70
C ASP A 100 -0.87 -2.25 -10.88
N ALA A 101 -0.26 -2.16 -9.69
CA ALA A 101 -0.17 -3.24 -8.69
C ALA A 101 0.01 -2.66 -7.27
N MET A 102 -0.29 -3.47 -6.24
CA MET A 102 -0.14 -3.10 -4.83
C MET A 102 0.75 -4.10 -4.09
N VAL A 103 1.75 -3.61 -3.35
CA VAL A 103 2.64 -4.39 -2.49
C VAL A 103 2.44 -3.98 -1.03
N LEU A 104 1.80 -4.81 -0.24
CA LEU A 104 1.23 -4.45 1.03
C LEU A 104 1.87 -5.24 2.19
N PHE A 105 2.62 -4.55 3.05
CA PHE A 105 3.26 -5.14 4.22
C PHE A 105 2.43 -4.86 5.47
N ASN A 106 1.86 -5.89 6.09
CA ASN A 106 0.93 -5.79 7.23
C ASN A 106 0.02 -4.53 7.16
N PRO A 107 -0.74 -4.38 6.06
CA PRO A 107 -1.48 -3.15 5.79
C PRO A 107 -2.67 -2.99 6.73
N VAL A 108 -2.99 -1.74 7.07
CA VAL A 108 -4.32 -1.41 7.59
C VAL A 108 -5.25 -1.27 6.39
N TYR A 109 -6.17 -2.20 6.21
CA TYR A 109 -7.14 -2.13 5.11
C TYR A 109 -8.59 -2.27 5.56
N ASP A 110 -8.85 -2.58 6.83
CA ASP A 110 -10.16 -2.53 7.45
C ASP A 110 -10.21 -1.41 8.50
N ASN A 111 -11.07 -0.41 8.26
CA ASN A 111 -11.34 0.69 9.18
C ASN A 111 -12.80 0.64 9.68
N GLY A 112 -13.52 -0.45 9.43
CA GLY A 112 -14.89 -0.67 9.88
C GLY A 112 -15.03 -0.79 11.41
N PRO A 113 -16.21 -1.05 11.92
CA PRO A 113 -16.52 -1.02 13.37
C PRO A 113 -15.61 -1.91 14.23
N THR A 114 -15.12 -3.02 13.68
CA THR A 114 -14.16 -3.93 14.34
C THR A 114 -12.73 -3.79 13.80
N GLY A 115 -12.53 -2.91 12.83
CA GLY A 115 -11.26 -2.67 12.16
C GLY A 115 -10.37 -1.69 12.90
N TYR A 116 -9.15 -1.54 12.37
CA TYR A 116 -8.14 -0.68 12.97
C TYR A 116 -8.45 0.81 12.76
N GLY A 117 -8.54 1.55 13.85
CA GLY A 117 -8.68 3.01 13.81
C GLY A 117 -10.10 3.50 13.54
N TYR A 118 -11.13 2.67 13.69
CA TYR A 118 -12.53 3.08 13.53
C TYR A 118 -12.87 4.38 14.28
N ASN A 119 -12.32 4.56 15.49
CA ASN A 119 -12.51 5.77 16.29
C ASN A 119 -12.03 7.07 15.63
N LEU A 120 -11.21 6.99 14.58
CA LEU A 120 -10.77 8.17 13.80
C LEU A 120 -11.79 8.58 12.74
N PHE A 121 -12.65 7.66 12.32
CA PHE A 121 -13.53 7.83 11.15
C PHE A 121 -15.01 7.73 11.50
N GLY A 122 -15.35 6.94 12.54
CA GLY A 122 -16.75 6.63 12.87
C GLY A 122 -17.49 6.06 11.65
N GLU A 123 -18.71 6.49 11.44
CA GLU A 123 -19.57 6.03 10.33
C GLU A 123 -19.01 6.38 8.93
N ARG A 124 -18.02 7.28 8.85
CA ARG A 124 -17.36 7.62 7.60
C ARG A 124 -16.28 6.62 7.17
N TYR A 125 -16.10 5.53 7.90
CA TYR A 125 -15.08 4.53 7.59
C TYR A 125 -15.16 3.99 6.15
N THR A 126 -16.33 3.92 5.56
CA THR A 126 -16.51 3.48 4.17
C THR A 126 -15.84 4.41 3.14
N GLU A 127 -15.60 5.67 3.50
CA GLU A 127 -14.93 6.64 2.63
C GLU A 127 -13.40 6.43 2.58
N ILE A 128 -12.83 5.67 3.52
CA ILE A 128 -11.38 5.54 3.71
C ILE A 128 -10.90 4.09 3.78
N SER A 129 -11.77 3.12 4.03
CA SER A 129 -11.41 1.72 4.24
C SER A 129 -11.19 0.97 2.92
N PRO A 130 -9.98 0.55 2.58
CA PRO A 130 -9.71 -0.21 1.35
C PRO A 130 -10.57 -1.46 1.21
N LEU A 131 -10.73 -2.24 2.29
CA LEU A 131 -11.50 -3.48 2.31
C LEU A 131 -12.95 -3.29 1.85
N HIS A 132 -13.57 -2.15 2.22
CA HIS A 132 -14.97 -1.84 1.92
C HIS A 132 -15.16 -1.22 0.53
N ASN A 133 -14.07 -0.93 -0.17
CA ASN A 133 -14.07 -0.30 -1.49
C ASN A 133 -13.54 -1.21 -2.61
N ILE A 134 -13.34 -2.51 -2.30
CA ILE A 134 -12.94 -3.48 -3.32
C ILE A 134 -14.08 -3.66 -4.32
N ARG A 135 -13.78 -3.49 -5.60
CA ARG A 135 -14.71 -3.61 -6.71
C ARG A 135 -14.00 -4.17 -7.94
N ARG A 136 -14.76 -4.51 -8.96
CA ARG A 136 -14.18 -4.92 -10.24
C ARG A 136 -13.24 -3.83 -10.79
N GLY A 137 -12.06 -4.27 -11.24
CA GLY A 137 -11.04 -3.39 -11.83
C GLY A 137 -10.07 -2.77 -10.82
N VAL A 138 -10.12 -3.15 -9.52
CA VAL A 138 -9.02 -2.81 -8.59
C VAL A 138 -7.74 -3.55 -9.00
N PRO A 139 -6.56 -2.92 -8.82
CA PRO A 139 -5.28 -3.52 -9.19
C PRO A 139 -5.00 -4.81 -8.42
N PRO A 140 -4.20 -5.73 -8.97
CA PRO A 140 -3.75 -6.91 -8.26
C PRO A 140 -2.92 -6.52 -7.03
N ALA A 141 -2.92 -7.38 -6.01
CA ALA A 141 -2.21 -7.15 -4.77
C ALA A 141 -1.40 -8.35 -4.31
N ILE A 142 -0.27 -8.07 -3.67
CA ILE A 142 0.46 -9.01 -2.82
C ILE A 142 0.44 -8.48 -1.38
N VAL A 143 0.13 -9.36 -0.43
CA VAL A 143 0.04 -9.02 0.98
C VAL A 143 0.99 -9.90 1.78
N PHE A 144 1.81 -9.27 2.62
CA PHE A 144 2.69 -9.93 3.57
C PHE A 144 2.18 -9.67 4.99
N LEU A 145 1.89 -10.73 5.75
CA LEU A 145 1.37 -10.61 7.11
C LEU A 145 1.98 -11.65 8.05
N GLY A 146 2.37 -11.21 9.24
CA GLY A 146 2.79 -12.12 10.31
C GLY A 146 1.59 -12.69 11.06
N THR A 147 1.61 -14.01 11.39
CA THR A 147 0.48 -14.67 12.06
C THR A 147 0.29 -14.22 13.52
N MET A 148 1.30 -13.56 14.10
CA MET A 148 1.24 -12.98 15.46
C MET A 148 1.08 -11.45 15.44
N ASP A 149 0.62 -10.88 14.32
CA ASP A 149 0.31 -9.46 14.24
C ASP A 149 -0.88 -9.11 15.14
N LYS A 150 -0.63 -8.22 16.12
CA LYS A 150 -1.65 -7.82 17.09
C LYS A 150 -2.54 -6.66 16.62
N ASN A 151 -2.15 -6.02 15.51
CA ASN A 151 -2.88 -4.89 14.95
C ASN A 151 -3.79 -5.32 13.80
N ILE A 152 -3.33 -6.28 12.99
CA ILE A 152 -4.02 -6.74 11.79
C ILE A 152 -4.27 -8.25 11.90
N PRO A 153 -5.50 -8.67 12.18
CA PRO A 153 -5.84 -10.09 12.26
C PRO A 153 -5.65 -10.82 10.92
N VAL A 154 -5.21 -12.07 10.97
CA VAL A 154 -5.09 -12.93 9.78
C VAL A 154 -6.43 -13.03 9.04
N ALA A 155 -7.54 -13.18 9.76
CA ALA A 155 -8.88 -13.23 9.17
C ALA A 155 -9.22 -12.01 8.30
N THR A 156 -8.71 -10.81 8.66
CA THR A 156 -8.90 -9.60 7.83
C THR A 156 -8.11 -9.70 6.52
N ALA A 157 -6.92 -10.30 6.55
CA ALA A 157 -6.11 -10.52 5.35
C ALA A 157 -6.76 -11.54 4.40
N GLU A 158 -7.33 -12.59 4.98
CA GLU A 158 -8.07 -13.61 4.24
C GLU A 158 -9.35 -13.04 3.61
N ASP A 159 -10.09 -12.20 4.35
CA ASP A 159 -11.28 -11.51 3.81
C ASP A 159 -10.89 -10.53 2.69
N PHE A 160 -9.79 -9.78 2.84
CA PHE A 160 -9.28 -8.92 1.78
C PHE A 160 -8.99 -9.73 0.50
N LYS A 161 -8.23 -10.82 0.63
CA LYS A 161 -7.92 -11.72 -0.49
C LYS A 161 -9.20 -12.25 -1.15
N HIS A 162 -10.13 -12.77 -0.35
CA HIS A 162 -11.40 -13.32 -0.85
C HIS A 162 -12.21 -12.28 -1.64
N ARG A 163 -12.32 -11.05 -1.11
CA ARG A 163 -13.04 -9.95 -1.79
C ARG A 163 -12.35 -9.54 -3.10
N MET A 164 -11.02 -9.48 -3.11
CA MET A 164 -10.24 -9.19 -4.32
C MET A 164 -10.52 -10.23 -5.42
N GLU A 165 -10.43 -11.52 -5.08
CA GLU A 165 -10.69 -12.62 -6.01
C GLU A 165 -12.14 -12.61 -6.51
N LYS A 166 -13.10 -12.37 -5.62
CA LYS A 166 -14.52 -12.22 -5.99
C LYS A 166 -14.76 -11.04 -6.91
N ALA A 167 -13.99 -9.97 -6.78
CA ALA A 167 -14.03 -8.82 -7.69
C ALA A 167 -13.31 -9.07 -9.04
N GLY A 168 -12.68 -10.24 -9.20
CA GLY A 168 -11.93 -10.61 -10.40
C GLY A 168 -10.50 -10.08 -10.43
N SER A 169 -9.96 -9.66 -9.29
CA SER A 169 -8.59 -9.18 -9.15
C SER A 169 -7.72 -10.20 -8.45
N ARG A 170 -6.51 -10.43 -8.96
CA ARG A 170 -5.55 -11.33 -8.32
C ARG A 170 -5.12 -10.76 -6.97
N SER A 171 -5.11 -11.61 -5.95
CA SER A 171 -4.55 -11.27 -4.63
C SER A 171 -3.76 -12.45 -4.07
N GLU A 172 -2.50 -12.21 -3.73
CA GLU A 172 -1.65 -13.21 -3.09
C GLU A 172 -1.41 -12.81 -1.64
N LEU A 173 -1.58 -13.78 -0.74
CA LEU A 173 -1.38 -13.60 0.69
C LEU A 173 -0.28 -14.53 1.18
N PHE A 174 0.80 -13.94 1.71
CA PHE A 174 1.90 -14.65 2.34
C PHE A 174 1.80 -14.48 3.85
N LEU A 175 1.56 -15.59 4.54
CA LEU A 175 1.52 -15.63 5.99
C LEU A 175 2.86 -16.13 6.53
N TYR A 176 3.43 -15.37 7.48
CA TYR A 176 4.70 -15.69 8.12
C TYR A 176 4.47 -16.11 9.56
N GLU A 177 4.63 -17.42 9.81
CA GLU A 177 4.35 -18.03 11.10
C GLU A 177 5.20 -17.42 12.22
N GLY A 178 4.55 -17.11 13.35
CA GLY A 178 5.20 -16.53 14.53
C GLY A 178 5.68 -15.08 14.39
N GLN A 179 5.51 -14.46 13.22
CA GLN A 179 5.95 -13.08 13.00
C GLN A 179 4.91 -12.07 13.47
N GLY A 180 5.37 -10.98 14.07
CA GLY A 180 4.55 -9.85 14.52
C GLY A 180 4.53 -8.67 13.57
N HIS A 181 3.88 -7.59 13.99
CA HIS A 181 3.80 -6.36 13.20
C HIS A 181 5.17 -5.77 12.86
N GLY A 182 5.43 -5.45 11.60
CA GLY A 182 6.68 -4.86 11.14
C GLY A 182 7.85 -5.83 10.95
N PHE A 183 7.58 -7.14 10.90
CA PHE A 183 8.59 -8.19 10.76
C PHE A 183 9.47 -8.05 9.52
N PHE A 184 8.96 -7.47 8.45
CA PHE A 184 9.63 -7.25 7.15
C PHE A 184 10.71 -6.15 7.19
N ASN A 185 10.75 -5.32 8.24
CA ASN A 185 11.73 -4.23 8.33
C ASN A 185 13.16 -4.75 8.43
N PHE A 186 14.08 -4.12 7.73
CA PHE A 186 15.50 -4.47 7.72
C PHE A 186 16.11 -4.58 9.13
N ASN A 187 15.75 -3.66 10.03
CA ASN A 187 16.22 -3.64 11.41
C ASN A 187 15.55 -4.66 12.35
N ARG A 188 14.57 -5.44 11.87
CA ARG A 188 13.89 -6.50 12.64
C ARG A 188 14.47 -7.89 12.38
N GLY A 189 15.31 -8.05 11.36
CA GLY A 189 15.97 -9.29 11.02
C GLY A 189 16.12 -9.47 9.52
N TYR A 190 17.34 -9.82 9.11
CA TYR A 190 17.66 -9.91 7.69
C TYR A 190 16.84 -10.97 6.95
N THR A 191 16.56 -12.10 7.59
CA THR A 191 15.87 -13.24 6.95
C THR A 191 14.48 -12.84 6.46
N MET A 192 13.65 -12.27 7.32
CA MET A 192 12.29 -11.89 6.94
C MET A 192 12.28 -10.73 5.95
N TYR A 193 13.17 -9.74 6.16
CA TYR A 193 13.39 -8.68 5.19
C TYR A 193 13.72 -9.23 3.80
N SER A 194 14.74 -10.11 3.69
CA SER A 194 15.19 -10.65 2.40
C SER A 194 14.15 -11.55 1.75
N THR A 195 13.40 -12.33 2.53
CA THR A 195 12.33 -13.20 2.01
C THR A 195 11.21 -12.38 1.40
N THR A 196 10.67 -11.40 2.15
CA THR A 196 9.58 -10.56 1.63
C THR A 196 10.01 -9.73 0.42
N LEU A 197 11.27 -9.32 0.39
CA LEU A 197 11.84 -8.57 -0.70
C LEU A 197 12.00 -9.43 -1.97
N TYR A 198 12.44 -10.68 -1.80
CA TYR A 198 12.54 -11.65 -2.90
C TYR A 198 11.16 -11.92 -3.52
N GLU A 199 10.14 -12.19 -2.71
CA GLU A 199 8.76 -12.38 -3.19
C GLU A 199 8.25 -11.13 -3.93
N THR A 200 8.54 -9.94 -3.41
CA THR A 200 8.21 -8.68 -4.08
C THR A 200 8.85 -8.58 -5.48
N ASP A 201 10.14 -8.92 -5.62
CA ASP A 201 10.85 -8.90 -6.91
C ASP A 201 10.29 -9.94 -7.89
N GLN A 202 9.95 -11.15 -7.42
CA GLN A 202 9.39 -12.20 -8.28
C GLN A 202 8.02 -11.79 -8.86
N ILE A 203 7.15 -11.23 -8.04
CA ILE A 203 5.81 -10.81 -8.47
C ILE A 203 5.89 -9.59 -9.38
N GLY A 204 6.79 -8.65 -9.09
CA GLY A 204 7.06 -7.52 -9.98
C GLY A 204 7.47 -7.95 -11.39
N ARG A 205 8.17 -9.08 -11.53
CA ARG A 205 8.57 -9.65 -12.82
C ARG A 205 7.48 -10.44 -13.53
N ALA A 206 6.61 -11.12 -12.77
CA ALA A 206 5.55 -11.94 -13.33
C ALA A 206 4.39 -11.13 -13.93
N HIS A 207 4.35 -9.82 -13.64
CA HIS A 207 3.34 -8.88 -14.16
C HIS A 207 3.89 -7.94 -15.23
N VAL A 208 5.05 -8.30 -15.78
CA VAL A 208 5.79 -7.56 -16.82
C VAL A 208 5.68 -8.26 -18.16
#